data_fb993fc5387c73a777fb389bd5456198
#
_entry.id   fb993fc5387c73a777fb389bd5456198
#
_cell.length_a   1.000
_cell.length_b   1.000
_cell.length_c   1.000
_cell.angle_alpha   90.00
_cell.angle_beta   90.00
_cell.angle_gamma   90.00
#
_symmetry.space_group_name_H-M   'P 1'
#
loop_
_entity.id
_entity.type
_entity.pdbx_description
1 polymer ?
#
loop_
_entity_poly.entity_id
_entity_poly.type
_entity_poly.pdbx_seq_one_letter_code
_entity_poly.pdbx_strand_id
1 'polypeptide(L)'
;MRPLFVLIHRYVGLLMVPFLFVTGLTGAIISWDHELDDVLNPHLMEAKGSGPAIPSLQLAREIEARDPRVQVAFIPLSAEPGEALHVGVLPRVDPATGRLFSPGYNQVFIDPATGEEL
;
A
#
# COMPACT_ATOMS: atom_id res chain seq x y z
N MET A 1 32.53 8.25 40.32
CA MET A 1 32.10 8.14 38.90
C MET A 1 31.10 7.00 38.67
N ARG A 2 31.32 5.78 39.19
CA ARG A 2 30.34 4.65 39.02
C ARG A 2 28.88 5.00 39.38
N PRO A 3 28.55 5.68 40.52
CA PRO A 3 27.15 5.98 40.87
C PRO A 3 26.48 6.91 39.87
N LEU A 4 27.20 7.86 39.30
CA LEU A 4 26.66 8.79 38.31
C LEU A 4 26.28 8.07 37.00
N PHE A 5 27.10 7.15 36.51
CA PHE A 5 26.79 6.35 35.32
C PHE A 5 25.57 5.45 35.54
N VAL A 6 25.46 4.82 36.71
CA VAL A 6 24.27 4.01 37.07
C VAL A 6 23.02 4.87 37.12
N LEU A 7 23.10 6.07 37.65
CA LEU A 7 21.96 7.00 37.72
C LEU A 7 21.52 7.43 36.32
N ILE A 8 22.47 7.87 35.49
CA ILE A 8 22.21 8.25 34.09
C ILE A 8 21.58 7.09 33.31
N HIS A 9 22.19 5.91 33.38
CA HIS A 9 21.67 4.73 32.68
C HIS A 9 20.21 4.41 33.12
N ARG A 10 19.91 4.49 34.44
CA ARG A 10 18.58 4.22 34.95
C ARG A 10 17.55 5.19 34.40
N TYR A 11 17.82 6.53 34.44
CA TYR A 11 16.84 7.51 33.96
C TYR A 11 16.72 7.56 32.45
N VAL A 12 17.83 7.42 31.72
CA VAL A 12 17.80 7.32 30.26
C VAL A 12 17.04 6.05 29.84
N GLY A 13 17.32 4.91 30.46
CA GLY A 13 16.60 3.67 30.20
C GLY A 13 15.11 3.80 30.45
N LEU A 14 14.72 4.41 31.59
CA LEU A 14 13.30 4.63 31.92
C LEU A 14 12.62 5.56 30.91
N LEU A 15 13.32 6.59 30.42
CA LEU A 15 12.80 7.50 29.40
C LEU A 15 12.63 6.79 28.03
N MET A 16 13.53 5.87 27.71
CA MET A 16 13.49 5.12 26.44
C MET A 16 12.39 4.06 26.38
N VAL A 17 11.93 3.54 27.52
CA VAL A 17 10.89 2.51 27.57
C VAL A 17 9.59 2.92 26.85
N PRO A 18 8.95 4.07 27.16
CA PRO A 18 7.73 4.46 26.44
C PRO A 18 7.96 4.72 24.95
N PHE A 19 9.13 5.26 24.58
CA PHE A 19 9.49 5.46 23.17
C PHE A 19 9.58 4.12 22.43
N LEU A 20 10.32 3.15 22.99
CA LEU A 20 10.46 1.82 22.39
C LEU A 20 9.13 1.06 22.36
N PHE A 21 8.28 1.24 23.38
CA PHE A 21 6.95 0.65 23.39
C PHE A 21 6.09 1.18 22.26
N VAL A 22 6.03 2.50 22.06
CA VAL A 22 5.25 3.12 21.00
C VAL A 22 5.78 2.70 19.60
N THR A 23 7.11 2.76 19.40
CA THR A 23 7.71 2.35 18.11
C THR A 23 7.52 0.88 17.81
N GLY A 24 7.63 0.02 18.84
CA GLY A 24 7.39 -1.41 18.69
C GLY A 24 5.93 -1.73 18.37
N LEU A 25 4.99 -1.05 19.04
CA LEU A 25 3.56 -1.23 18.81
C LEU A 25 3.15 -0.75 17.41
N THR A 26 3.62 0.44 17.00
CA THR A 26 3.34 0.95 15.66
C THR A 26 3.97 0.08 14.56
N GLY A 27 5.18 -0.42 14.77
CA GLY A 27 5.82 -1.36 13.86
C GLY A 27 5.05 -2.67 13.72
N ALA A 28 4.51 -3.19 14.83
CA ALA A 28 3.66 -4.39 14.81
C ALA A 28 2.37 -4.16 14.01
N ILE A 29 1.70 -3.01 14.19
CA ILE A 29 0.48 -2.66 13.43
C ILE A 29 0.78 -2.57 11.94
N ILE A 30 1.87 -1.90 11.55
CA ILE A 30 2.28 -1.78 10.14
C ILE A 30 2.65 -3.16 9.55
N SER A 31 3.20 -4.06 10.36
CA SER A 31 3.52 -5.42 9.90
C SER A 31 2.28 -6.26 9.58
N TRP A 32 1.11 -5.91 10.14
CA TRP A 32 -0.17 -6.59 9.91
C TRP A 32 -1.13 -5.78 9.02
N ASP A 33 -0.60 -4.83 8.30
CA ASP A 33 -1.39 -3.92 7.45
C ASP A 33 -2.23 -4.68 6.43
N HIS A 34 -1.63 -5.65 5.75
CA HIS A 34 -2.31 -6.47 4.74
C HIS A 34 -3.43 -7.32 5.34
N GLU A 35 -3.18 -8.04 6.42
CA GLU A 35 -4.16 -8.88 7.11
C GLU A 35 -5.31 -8.04 7.71
N LEU A 36 -5.01 -6.82 8.13
CA LEU A 36 -6.03 -5.90 8.62
C LEU A 36 -6.91 -5.40 7.46
N ASP A 37 -6.33 -5.09 6.32
CA ASP A 37 -7.08 -4.68 5.13
C ASP A 37 -7.96 -5.81 4.61
N ASP A 38 -7.51 -7.05 4.60
CA ASP A 38 -8.31 -8.23 4.23
C ASP A 38 -9.57 -8.37 5.10
N VAL A 39 -9.44 -8.11 6.40
CA VAL A 39 -10.56 -8.18 7.34
C VAL A 39 -11.50 -6.98 7.24
N LEU A 40 -10.95 -5.79 7.03
CA LEU A 40 -11.71 -4.54 7.03
C LEU A 40 -12.36 -4.27 5.67
N ASN A 41 -11.71 -4.68 4.57
CA ASN A 41 -12.11 -4.40 3.20
C ASN A 41 -12.11 -5.65 2.30
N PRO A 42 -12.77 -6.75 2.70
CA PRO A 42 -12.70 -8.00 1.95
C PRO A 42 -13.17 -7.86 0.49
N HIS A 43 -14.09 -6.91 0.23
CA HIS A 43 -14.62 -6.65 -1.11
C HIS A 43 -13.60 -6.04 -2.08
N LEU A 44 -12.51 -5.43 -1.57
CA LEU A 44 -11.41 -4.89 -2.36
C LEU A 44 -10.24 -5.88 -2.50
N MET A 45 -10.15 -6.84 -1.58
CA MET A 45 -9.03 -7.78 -1.52
C MET A 45 -9.31 -9.09 -2.25
N GLU A 46 -10.60 -9.48 -2.36
CA GLU A 46 -11.01 -10.75 -2.98
C GLU A 46 -11.32 -10.58 -4.47
N ALA A 47 -10.52 -11.21 -5.33
CA ALA A 47 -10.82 -11.38 -6.75
C ALA A 47 -11.82 -12.52 -6.95
N LYS A 48 -12.89 -12.26 -7.68
CA LYS A 48 -13.96 -13.24 -7.97
C LYS A 48 -13.84 -13.87 -9.36
N GLY A 49 -12.96 -13.35 -10.17
CA GLY A 49 -12.69 -13.85 -11.50
C GLY A 49 -12.12 -15.27 -11.49
N SER A 50 -12.52 -16.06 -12.45
CA SER A 50 -11.99 -17.41 -12.66
C SER A 50 -11.30 -17.47 -14.02
N GLY A 51 -10.07 -17.98 -14.03
CA GLY A 51 -9.29 -18.11 -15.25
C GLY A 51 -7.82 -17.71 -15.08
N PRO A 52 -7.04 -17.75 -16.16
CA PRO A 52 -5.66 -17.30 -16.12
C PRO A 52 -5.60 -15.79 -15.91
N ALA A 53 -4.68 -15.35 -15.07
CA ALA A 53 -4.46 -13.93 -14.85
C ALA A 53 -3.97 -13.24 -16.15
N ILE A 54 -4.51 -12.05 -16.38
CA ILE A 54 -4.06 -11.15 -17.44
C ILE A 54 -2.66 -10.65 -17.10
N PRO A 55 -1.72 -10.58 -18.06
CA PRO A 55 -0.38 -10.06 -17.78
C PRO A 55 -0.42 -8.65 -17.14
N SER A 56 0.32 -8.45 -16.05
CA SER A 56 0.29 -7.19 -15.29
C SER A 56 0.60 -5.95 -16.13
N LEU A 57 1.50 -6.06 -17.11
CA LEU A 57 1.80 -4.94 -18.03
C LEU A 57 0.63 -4.60 -18.97
N GLN A 58 -0.22 -5.58 -19.30
CA GLN A 58 -1.44 -5.32 -20.05
C GLN A 58 -2.45 -4.60 -19.16
N LEU A 59 -2.67 -5.07 -17.94
CA LEU A 59 -3.54 -4.41 -16.95
C LEU A 59 -3.10 -2.97 -16.69
N ALA A 60 -1.79 -2.74 -16.53
CA ALA A 60 -1.26 -1.38 -16.37
C ALA A 60 -1.68 -0.44 -17.50
N ARG A 61 -1.57 -0.91 -18.76
CA ARG A 61 -1.99 -0.12 -19.95
C ARG A 61 -3.50 0.12 -19.97
N GLU A 62 -4.28 -0.85 -19.55
CA GLU A 62 -5.74 -0.73 -19.50
C GLU A 62 -6.17 0.28 -18.44
N ILE A 63 -5.54 0.29 -17.26
CA ILE A 63 -5.77 1.28 -16.20
C ILE A 63 -5.47 2.69 -16.71
N GLU A 64 -4.30 2.88 -17.34
CA GLU A 64 -3.91 4.19 -17.89
C GLU A 64 -4.78 4.65 -19.06
N ALA A 65 -5.35 3.69 -19.80
CA ALA A 65 -6.29 4.00 -20.89
C ALA A 65 -7.67 4.40 -20.36
N ARG A 66 -8.11 3.83 -19.22
CA ARG A 66 -9.38 4.19 -18.56
C ARG A 66 -9.33 5.58 -17.94
N ASP A 67 -8.24 5.92 -17.29
CA ASP A 67 -8.03 7.26 -16.73
C ASP A 67 -6.68 7.85 -17.18
N PRO A 68 -6.67 8.67 -18.25
CA PRO A 68 -5.45 9.31 -18.75
C PRO A 68 -4.79 10.31 -17.77
N ARG A 69 -5.45 10.66 -16.66
CA ARG A 69 -4.93 11.58 -15.65
C ARG A 69 -3.91 10.91 -14.73
N VAL A 70 -3.83 9.58 -14.77
CA VAL A 70 -2.93 8.80 -13.93
C VAL A 70 -1.92 8.01 -14.76
N GLN A 71 -0.84 7.60 -14.10
CA GLN A 71 0.12 6.63 -14.58
C GLN A 71 0.32 5.54 -13.52
N VAL A 72 0.49 4.31 -13.94
CA VAL A 72 0.79 3.21 -13.02
C VAL A 72 2.23 3.38 -12.51
N ALA A 73 2.37 3.49 -11.20
CA ALA A 73 3.65 3.63 -10.52
C ALA A 73 4.17 2.28 -10.01
N PHE A 74 3.25 1.42 -9.59
CA PHE A 74 3.55 0.10 -9.05
C PHE A 74 2.43 -0.88 -9.42
N ILE A 75 2.79 -2.05 -9.89
CA ILE A 75 1.89 -3.18 -10.11
C ILE A 75 2.63 -4.48 -9.78
N PRO A 76 2.05 -5.37 -8.95
CA PRO A 76 2.61 -6.70 -8.72
C PRO A 76 2.65 -7.52 -10.02
N LEU A 77 3.66 -8.36 -10.19
CA LEU A 77 3.77 -9.24 -11.37
C LEU A 77 2.85 -10.45 -11.29
N SER A 78 2.40 -10.79 -10.08
CA SER A 78 1.46 -11.88 -9.82
C SER A 78 0.63 -11.56 -8.58
N ALA A 79 -0.59 -12.09 -8.51
CA ALA A 79 -1.40 -12.19 -7.30
C ALA A 79 -1.50 -13.64 -6.88
N GLU A 80 -1.79 -13.90 -5.61
CA GLU A 80 -2.17 -15.22 -5.15
C GLU A 80 -3.57 -15.58 -5.67
N PRO A 81 -3.89 -16.89 -5.78
CA PRO A 81 -5.21 -17.30 -6.26
C PRO A 81 -6.33 -16.75 -5.35
N GLY A 82 -7.24 -15.99 -5.93
CA GLY A 82 -8.36 -15.36 -5.21
C GLY A 82 -8.07 -13.98 -4.63
N GLU A 83 -6.85 -13.46 -4.81
CA GLU A 83 -6.48 -12.11 -4.37
C GLU A 83 -6.55 -11.10 -5.51
N ALA A 84 -6.97 -9.87 -5.16
CA ALA A 84 -6.94 -8.73 -6.07
C ALA A 84 -5.51 -8.20 -6.24
N LEU A 85 -5.21 -7.66 -7.42
CA LEU A 85 -3.98 -6.90 -7.63
C LEU A 85 -4.15 -5.48 -7.08
N HIS A 86 -3.31 -5.14 -6.11
CA HIS A 86 -3.21 -3.80 -5.56
C HIS A 86 -2.23 -2.97 -6.41
N VAL A 87 -2.75 -2.01 -7.17
CA VAL A 87 -2.01 -1.20 -8.13
C VAL A 87 -1.88 0.24 -7.62
N GLY A 88 -0.64 0.70 -7.46
CA GLY A 88 -0.36 2.09 -7.12
C GLY A 88 -0.32 2.98 -8.36
N VAL A 89 -1.01 4.12 -8.30
CA VAL A 89 -1.03 5.11 -9.38
C VAL A 89 -0.56 6.48 -8.91
N LEU A 90 0.04 7.24 -9.82
CA LEU A 90 0.45 8.62 -9.60
C LEU A 90 -0.25 9.53 -10.60
N PRO A 91 -0.59 10.77 -10.20
CA PRO A 91 -1.17 11.73 -11.12
C PRO A 91 -0.16 12.16 -12.20
N ARG A 92 -0.64 12.29 -13.42
CA ARG A 92 0.12 12.90 -14.52
C ARG A 92 0.05 14.42 -14.46
N VAL A 93 0.97 15.07 -15.17
CA VAL A 93 0.93 16.51 -15.37
C VAL A 93 -0.11 16.85 -16.44
N ASP A 94 -1.02 17.76 -16.12
CA ASP A 94 -1.96 18.33 -17.07
C ASP A 94 -1.19 19.22 -18.09
N PRO A 95 -1.19 18.89 -19.37
CA PRO A 95 -0.47 19.66 -20.38
C PRO A 95 -1.02 21.08 -20.58
N ALA A 96 -2.27 21.33 -20.20
CA ALA A 96 -2.90 22.65 -20.35
C ALA A 96 -2.49 23.60 -19.23
N THR A 97 -2.27 23.11 -18.02
CA THR A 97 -2.01 23.94 -16.84
C THR A 97 -0.59 23.79 -16.28
N GLY A 98 0.14 22.73 -16.67
CA GLY A 98 1.45 22.38 -16.13
C GLY A 98 1.41 21.89 -14.67
N ARG A 99 0.22 21.63 -14.11
CA ARG A 99 0.00 21.13 -12.76
C ARG A 99 -0.35 19.65 -12.78
N LEU A 100 -0.11 18.97 -11.65
CA LEU A 100 -0.58 17.59 -11.50
C LEU A 100 -2.12 17.55 -11.50
N PHE A 101 -2.68 16.55 -12.18
CA PHE A 101 -4.09 16.23 -12.03
C PHE A 101 -4.41 15.85 -10.57
N SER A 102 -5.66 15.95 -10.18
CA SER A 102 -6.16 15.51 -8.88
C SER A 102 -7.24 14.45 -9.09
N PRO A 103 -6.86 13.19 -9.35
CA PRO A 103 -7.83 12.11 -9.62
C PRO A 103 -8.69 11.76 -8.39
N GLY A 104 -8.21 12.04 -7.17
CA GLY A 104 -8.91 11.74 -5.92
C GLY A 104 -8.56 10.38 -5.34
N TYR A 105 -7.71 9.59 -6.01
CA TYR A 105 -7.25 8.27 -5.57
C TYR A 105 -5.78 8.09 -5.97
N ASN A 106 -5.10 7.17 -5.29
CA ASN A 106 -3.69 6.80 -5.54
C ASN A 106 -3.49 5.28 -5.63
N GLN A 107 -4.57 4.52 -5.51
CA GLN A 107 -4.58 3.07 -5.54
C GLN A 107 -5.81 2.58 -6.30
N VAL A 108 -5.68 1.44 -6.98
CA VAL A 108 -6.75 0.73 -7.69
C VAL A 108 -6.61 -0.76 -7.37
N PHE A 109 -7.72 -1.41 -7.08
CA PHE A 109 -7.79 -2.85 -6.86
C PHE A 109 -8.39 -3.51 -8.09
N ILE A 110 -7.68 -4.45 -8.67
CA ILE A 110 -8.04 -5.08 -9.95
C ILE A 110 -8.16 -6.58 -9.78
N ASP A 111 -9.24 -7.15 -10.29
CA ASP A 111 -9.36 -8.58 -10.46
C ASP A 111 -8.38 -9.05 -11.57
N PRO A 112 -7.38 -9.88 -11.24
CA PRO A 112 -6.34 -10.25 -12.21
C PRO A 112 -6.85 -11.11 -13.38
N ALA A 113 -7.99 -11.79 -13.22
CA ALA A 113 -8.54 -12.66 -14.26
C ALA A 113 -9.46 -11.90 -15.23
N THR A 114 -10.17 -10.87 -14.75
CA THR A 114 -11.14 -10.11 -15.55
C THR A 114 -10.64 -8.73 -15.97
N GLY A 115 -9.71 -8.16 -15.21
CA GLY A 115 -9.26 -6.77 -15.35
C GLY A 115 -10.29 -5.75 -14.85
N GLU A 116 -11.32 -6.18 -14.14
CA GLU A 116 -12.32 -5.29 -13.54
C GLU A 116 -11.75 -4.63 -12.27
N GLU A 117 -12.13 -3.38 -12.04
CA GLU A 117 -11.87 -2.64 -10.81
C GLU A 117 -12.92 -3.02 -9.77
N LEU A 118 -12.45 -3.28 -8.53
CA LEU A 118 -13.26 -3.76 -7.40
C LEU A 118 -13.75 -2.62 -6.51
#